data_d63ba46c5bf69d3acda41f23425f47c8
#
_entry.id   d63ba46c5bf69d3acda41f23425f47c8
#
_cell.length_a   1.000
_cell.length_b   1.000
_cell.length_c   1.000
_cell.angle_alpha   90.00
_cell.angle_beta   90.00
_cell.angle_gamma   90.00
#
_symmetry.space_group_name_H-M   'P 1'
#
loop_
_entity.id
_entity.type
_entity.pdbx_description
1 polymer ?
#
loop_
_entity_poly.entity_id
_entity_poly.type
_entity_poly.pdbx_seq_one_letter_code
_entity_poly.pdbx_strand_id
1 'polypeptide(L)'
;PGGKFSALFDKTEDEWNEFGKSLSSYVDIFQDNGINLGYHNHSFEFNPLPSGKMPIECILDQNENLKFEIDLGWTVAGKSDPIYWVKKYSSKIIACHLKDFTSKDLDLIEHDSQCAIGEGFIDWKEVLIEVLKTNCNIFSLEHDNPKDYKDYVIKSLKFLKTLEI
;
A
#
# COMPACT_ATOMS: atom_id res chain seq x y z
N PRO A 1 11.31 -0.18 11.10
CA PRO A 1 11.33 -0.75 12.44
C PRO A 1 11.10 -2.26 12.34
N GLY A 2 12.20 -3.06 12.38
CA GLY A 2 12.15 -4.51 12.22
C GLY A 2 11.59 -5.23 13.43
N GLY A 3 10.29 -5.13 13.67
CA GLY A 3 9.56 -6.05 14.55
C GLY A 3 9.48 -7.41 13.87
N LYS A 4 9.45 -8.48 14.68
CA LYS A 4 9.30 -9.84 14.16
C LYS A 4 7.98 -9.92 13.37
N PHE A 5 8.06 -9.83 12.05
CA PHE A 5 6.91 -9.94 11.15
C PHE A 5 6.05 -11.19 11.39
N SER A 6 6.67 -12.30 11.85
CA SER A 6 5.94 -13.52 12.17
C SER A 6 4.82 -13.36 13.21
N ALA A 7 4.92 -12.39 14.12
CA ALA A 7 3.88 -12.13 15.12
C ALA A 7 2.66 -11.37 14.55
N LEU A 8 2.75 -10.84 13.34
CA LEU A 8 1.65 -10.14 12.67
C LEU A 8 0.76 -11.09 11.87
N PHE A 9 1.30 -12.22 11.41
CA PHE A 9 0.58 -13.17 10.55
C PHE A 9 -0.49 -13.99 11.29
N ASP A 10 -0.36 -14.14 12.61
CA ASP A 10 -1.22 -15.02 13.44
C ASP A 10 -2.28 -14.22 14.23
N LYS A 11 -2.45 -12.92 13.95
CA LYS A 11 -3.43 -12.09 14.67
C LYS A 11 -4.86 -12.46 14.29
N THR A 12 -5.69 -12.54 15.32
CA THR A 12 -7.15 -12.65 15.18
C THR A 12 -7.78 -11.35 14.69
N GLU A 13 -9.02 -11.39 14.23
CA GLU A 13 -9.77 -10.19 13.85
C GLU A 13 -9.87 -9.20 15.01
N ASP A 14 -10.10 -9.68 16.23
CA ASP A 14 -10.17 -8.82 17.42
C ASP A 14 -8.84 -8.11 17.68
N GLU A 15 -7.72 -8.80 17.54
CA GLU A 15 -6.39 -8.20 17.71
C GLU A 15 -6.09 -7.16 16.63
N TRP A 16 -6.54 -7.35 15.39
CA TRP A 16 -6.43 -6.35 14.34
C TRP A 16 -7.33 -5.14 14.60
N ASN A 17 -8.56 -5.36 15.07
CA ASN A 17 -9.47 -4.30 15.47
C ASN A 17 -8.89 -3.47 16.63
N GLU A 18 -8.32 -4.12 17.66
CA GLU A 18 -7.66 -3.44 18.79
C GLU A 18 -6.43 -2.65 18.34
N PHE A 19 -5.64 -3.19 17.40
CA PHE A 19 -4.54 -2.44 16.79
C PHE A 19 -5.03 -1.19 16.08
N GLY A 20 -6.08 -1.30 15.25
CA GLY A 20 -6.69 -0.17 14.56
C GLY A 20 -7.24 0.88 15.52
N LYS A 21 -7.92 0.48 16.61
CA LYS A 21 -8.38 1.39 17.66
C LYS A 21 -7.23 2.10 18.37
N SER A 22 -6.16 1.35 18.69
CA SER A 22 -4.96 1.94 19.30
C SER A 22 -4.35 3.00 18.40
N LEU A 23 -4.21 2.72 17.11
CA LEU A 23 -3.70 3.68 16.13
C LEU A 23 -4.63 4.89 16.01
N SER A 24 -5.93 4.65 15.98
CA SER A 24 -6.97 5.68 15.90
C SER A 24 -6.96 6.67 17.06
N SER A 25 -6.53 6.23 18.25
CA SER A 25 -6.44 7.10 19.42
C SER A 25 -5.43 8.24 19.29
N TYR A 26 -4.53 8.16 18.32
CA TYR A 26 -3.55 9.21 18.05
C TYR A 26 -4.00 10.18 16.94
N VAL A 27 -5.05 9.85 16.19
CA VAL A 27 -5.45 10.64 15.00
C VAL A 27 -5.70 12.10 15.34
N ASP A 28 -6.51 12.36 16.38
CA ASP A 28 -6.85 13.73 16.78
C ASP A 28 -5.63 14.52 17.26
N ILE A 29 -4.73 13.85 17.99
CA ILE A 29 -3.48 14.47 18.47
C ILE A 29 -2.62 14.97 17.29
N PHE A 30 -2.52 14.17 16.23
CA PHE A 30 -1.76 14.56 15.04
C PHE A 30 -2.50 15.64 14.25
N GLN A 31 -3.83 15.53 14.09
CA GLN A 31 -4.63 16.51 13.37
C GLN A 31 -4.61 17.89 14.04
N ASP A 32 -4.66 17.97 15.36
CA ASP A 32 -4.54 19.23 16.12
C ASP A 32 -3.20 19.94 15.88
N ASN A 33 -2.19 19.20 15.43
CA ASN A 33 -0.88 19.71 15.06
C ASN A 33 -0.70 19.85 13.52
N GLY A 34 -1.76 19.74 12.74
CA GLY A 34 -1.73 19.87 11.27
C GLY A 34 -1.08 18.69 10.54
N ILE A 35 -0.99 17.52 11.18
CA ILE A 35 -0.37 16.31 10.64
C ILE A 35 -1.45 15.26 10.39
N ASN A 36 -1.44 14.62 9.23
CA ASN A 36 -2.27 13.45 8.97
C ASN A 36 -1.54 12.19 9.43
N LEU A 37 -2.20 11.39 10.27
CA LEU A 37 -1.74 10.05 10.59
C LEU A 37 -2.31 9.08 9.56
N GLY A 38 -1.44 8.29 8.91
CA GLY A 38 -1.82 7.27 7.95
C GLY A 38 -1.25 5.90 8.29
N TYR A 39 -1.94 4.86 7.81
CA TYR A 39 -1.43 3.49 7.83
C TYR A 39 -0.85 3.15 6.46
N HIS A 40 0.30 2.46 6.43
CA HIS A 40 0.94 1.94 5.24
C HIS A 40 0.91 0.41 5.27
N ASN A 41 0.42 -0.20 4.19
CA ASN A 41 0.28 -1.65 4.08
C ASN A 41 1.49 -2.34 3.47
N HIS A 42 1.61 -3.63 3.78
CA HIS A 42 2.36 -4.64 3.05
C HIS A 42 1.40 -5.66 2.44
N SER A 43 1.89 -6.85 2.10
CA SER A 43 1.07 -7.90 1.48
C SER A 43 0.17 -8.64 2.47
N PHE A 44 0.59 -8.78 3.73
CA PHE A 44 -0.08 -9.63 4.70
C PHE A 44 -1.42 -9.07 5.19
N GLU A 45 -1.65 -7.76 5.10
CA GLU A 45 -2.93 -7.15 5.44
C GLU A 45 -4.05 -7.49 4.45
N PHE A 46 -3.71 -8.12 3.34
CA PHE A 46 -4.65 -8.60 2.34
C PHE A 46 -4.86 -10.13 2.39
N ASN A 47 -4.33 -10.81 3.40
CA ASN A 47 -4.64 -12.21 3.66
C ASN A 47 -5.97 -12.29 4.41
N PRO A 48 -7.00 -12.98 3.88
CA PRO A 48 -8.31 -13.00 4.51
C PRO A 48 -8.27 -13.72 5.86
N LEU A 49 -8.89 -13.10 6.86
CA LEU A 49 -9.15 -13.69 8.16
C LEU A 49 -10.22 -14.80 8.03
N PRO A 50 -10.39 -15.67 9.05
CA PRO A 50 -11.42 -16.71 9.02
C PRO A 50 -12.85 -16.20 8.80
N SER A 51 -13.12 -14.94 9.13
CA SER A 51 -14.40 -14.26 8.84
C SER A 51 -14.56 -13.82 7.38
N GLY A 52 -13.48 -13.85 6.59
CA GLY A 52 -13.41 -13.28 5.25
C GLY A 52 -13.05 -11.80 5.19
N LYS A 53 -12.97 -11.12 6.34
CA LYS A 53 -12.52 -9.73 6.43
C LYS A 53 -11.01 -9.64 6.27
N MET A 54 -10.51 -8.57 5.68
CA MET A 54 -9.07 -8.34 5.55
C MET A 54 -8.54 -7.55 6.76
N PRO A 55 -7.33 -7.83 7.24
CA PRO A 55 -6.66 -7.04 8.28
C PRO A 55 -6.67 -5.54 8.01
N ILE A 56 -6.45 -5.12 6.77
CA ILE A 56 -6.48 -3.71 6.37
C ILE A 56 -7.83 -3.04 6.68
N GLU A 57 -8.95 -3.78 6.54
CA GLU A 57 -10.29 -3.29 6.89
C GLU A 57 -10.43 -3.11 8.40
N CYS A 58 -9.92 -4.07 9.17
CA CYS A 58 -9.92 -3.98 10.63
C CYS A 58 -9.18 -2.75 11.15
N ILE A 59 -8.14 -2.31 10.43
CA ILE A 59 -7.34 -1.14 10.79
C ILE A 59 -8.05 0.15 10.38
N LEU A 60 -8.38 0.27 9.09
CA LEU A 60 -8.85 1.53 8.50
C LEU A 60 -10.29 1.90 8.90
N ASP A 61 -11.13 0.91 9.22
CA ASP A 61 -12.53 1.15 9.56
C ASP A 61 -12.74 1.65 11.00
N GLN A 62 -11.67 1.69 11.83
CA GLN A 62 -11.78 2.13 13.23
C GLN A 62 -11.91 3.67 13.37
N ASN A 63 -11.45 4.44 12.37
CA ASN A 63 -11.53 5.90 12.42
C ASN A 63 -11.60 6.46 11.00
N GLU A 64 -12.59 7.30 10.70
CA GLU A 64 -12.78 7.90 9.37
C GLU A 64 -11.64 8.83 8.97
N ASN A 65 -10.97 9.46 9.95
CA ASN A 65 -9.88 10.39 9.76
C ASN A 65 -8.50 9.71 9.70
N LEU A 66 -8.39 8.43 10.05
CA LEU A 66 -7.16 7.66 9.81
C LEU A 66 -6.94 7.56 8.30
N LYS A 67 -5.82 8.09 7.83
CA LYS A 67 -5.47 8.13 6.41
C LYS A 67 -4.83 6.82 5.95
N PHE A 68 -4.73 6.69 4.65
CA PHE A 68 -4.14 5.52 4.01
C PHE A 68 -3.01 5.93 3.07
N GLU A 69 -1.82 5.44 3.32
CA GLU A 69 -0.69 5.45 2.42
C GLU A 69 -0.62 4.06 1.78
N ILE A 70 -1.36 3.91 0.68
CA ILE A 70 -1.48 2.60 0.02
C ILE A 70 -0.20 2.23 -0.72
N ASP A 71 0.35 1.03 -0.45
CA ASP A 71 1.33 0.42 -1.34
C ASP A 71 0.61 -0.45 -2.36
N LEU A 72 0.61 0.01 -3.61
CA LEU A 72 -0.09 -0.64 -4.72
C LEU A 72 0.58 -1.96 -5.11
N GLY A 73 1.92 -2.02 -5.04
CA GLY A 73 2.67 -3.24 -5.33
C GLY A 73 2.44 -4.31 -4.26
N TRP A 74 2.56 -3.96 -2.99
CA TRP A 74 2.29 -4.91 -1.91
C TRP A 74 0.83 -5.36 -1.86
N THR A 75 -0.11 -4.52 -2.30
CA THR A 75 -1.52 -4.94 -2.48
C THR A 75 -1.62 -6.08 -3.50
N VAL A 76 -0.94 -5.94 -4.65
CA VAL A 76 -0.88 -7.00 -5.67
C VAL A 76 -0.16 -8.24 -5.15
N ALA A 77 0.97 -8.08 -4.46
CA ALA A 77 1.70 -9.18 -3.82
C ALA A 77 0.84 -9.94 -2.80
N GLY A 78 -0.07 -9.25 -2.12
CA GLY A 78 -1.11 -9.83 -1.27
C GLY A 78 -2.28 -10.49 -2.03
N LYS A 79 -2.11 -10.75 -3.34
CA LYS A 79 -3.11 -11.38 -4.21
C LYS A 79 -4.44 -10.62 -4.25
N SER A 80 -4.38 -9.29 -4.11
CA SER A 80 -5.55 -8.43 -4.02
C SER A 80 -5.55 -7.38 -5.14
N ASP A 81 -6.74 -6.95 -5.55
CA ASP A 81 -6.90 -5.95 -6.61
C ASP A 81 -6.68 -4.53 -6.08
N PRO A 82 -5.61 -3.83 -6.48
CA PRO A 82 -5.33 -2.48 -6.02
C PRO A 82 -6.44 -1.49 -6.41
N ILE A 83 -7.10 -1.66 -7.56
CA ILE A 83 -8.19 -0.79 -8.01
C ILE A 83 -9.40 -0.90 -7.07
N TYR A 84 -9.72 -2.10 -6.61
CA TYR A 84 -10.78 -2.30 -5.63
C TYR A 84 -10.51 -1.50 -4.34
N TRP A 85 -9.29 -1.59 -3.81
CA TRP A 85 -8.92 -0.92 -2.56
C TRP A 85 -8.81 0.59 -2.71
N VAL A 86 -8.30 1.07 -3.85
CA VAL A 86 -8.30 2.51 -4.17
C VAL A 86 -9.72 3.07 -4.18
N LYS A 87 -10.66 2.39 -4.82
CA LYS A 87 -12.07 2.82 -4.85
C LYS A 87 -12.71 2.77 -3.46
N LYS A 88 -12.48 1.67 -2.72
CA LYS A 88 -13.08 1.46 -1.40
C LYS A 88 -12.65 2.52 -0.38
N TYR A 89 -11.37 2.89 -0.38
CA TYR A 89 -10.82 3.84 0.58
C TYR A 89 -10.42 5.18 -0.05
N SER A 90 -11.07 5.57 -1.16
CA SER A 90 -10.74 6.76 -1.94
C SER A 90 -10.65 8.06 -1.12
N SER A 91 -11.51 8.22 -0.10
CA SER A 91 -11.51 9.39 0.79
C SER A 91 -10.37 9.40 1.81
N LYS A 92 -9.76 8.23 2.07
CA LYS A 92 -8.68 8.08 3.06
C LYS A 92 -7.29 8.16 2.43
N ILE A 93 -7.15 7.82 1.14
CA ILE A 93 -5.85 7.76 0.46
C ILE A 93 -5.31 9.18 0.27
N ILE A 94 -4.12 9.44 0.84
CA ILE A 94 -3.38 10.70 0.73
C ILE A 94 -2.00 10.52 0.10
N ALA A 95 -1.47 9.31 0.15
CA ALA A 95 -0.19 8.93 -0.41
C ALA A 95 -0.26 7.52 -1.00
N CYS A 96 0.58 7.24 -1.99
CA CYS A 96 0.74 5.89 -2.49
C CYS A 96 2.20 5.57 -2.82
N HIS A 97 2.56 4.31 -2.60
CA HIS A 97 3.81 3.73 -3.06
C HIS A 97 3.61 3.02 -4.39
N LEU A 98 4.47 3.36 -5.32
CA LEU A 98 4.57 2.72 -6.62
C LEU A 98 5.71 1.69 -6.56
N LYS A 99 5.35 0.43 -6.61
CA LYS A 99 6.25 -0.71 -6.52
C LYS A 99 5.83 -1.77 -7.55
N ASP A 100 6.75 -2.20 -8.40
CA ASP A 100 6.47 -3.13 -9.49
C ASP A 100 7.30 -4.41 -9.36
N PHE A 101 6.85 -5.50 -9.95
CA PHE A 101 7.44 -6.82 -9.81
C PHE A 101 7.59 -7.50 -11.17
N THR A 102 8.73 -8.17 -11.37
CA THR A 102 9.03 -8.90 -12.62
C THR A 102 8.25 -10.21 -12.75
N SER A 103 7.86 -10.84 -11.63
CA SER A 103 7.16 -12.13 -11.64
C SER A 103 5.66 -11.94 -11.41
N LYS A 104 4.86 -12.61 -12.27
CA LYS A 104 3.40 -12.77 -12.06
C LYS A 104 3.05 -13.89 -11.09
N ASP A 105 4.00 -14.72 -10.73
CA ASP A 105 3.82 -15.75 -9.70
C ASP A 105 3.94 -15.08 -8.33
N LEU A 106 2.80 -14.79 -7.76
CA LEU A 106 2.68 -14.04 -6.50
C LEU A 106 3.25 -14.80 -5.30
N ASP A 107 3.40 -16.12 -5.40
CA ASP A 107 4.06 -16.93 -4.36
C ASP A 107 5.60 -16.80 -4.39
N LEU A 108 6.14 -16.26 -5.49
CA LEU A 108 7.57 -16.01 -5.69
C LEU A 108 7.94 -14.53 -5.56
N ILE A 109 7.01 -13.67 -5.15
CA ILE A 109 7.33 -12.25 -4.94
C ILE A 109 8.16 -12.11 -3.66
N GLU A 110 9.41 -11.77 -3.88
CA GLU A 110 10.39 -11.43 -2.85
C GLU A 110 11.00 -10.05 -3.15
N HIS A 111 11.81 -9.54 -2.24
CA HIS A 111 12.51 -8.26 -2.43
C HIS A 111 13.32 -8.22 -3.74
N ASP A 112 13.89 -9.34 -4.16
CA ASP A 112 14.69 -9.44 -5.38
C ASP A 112 13.85 -9.46 -6.67
N SER A 113 12.53 -9.65 -6.60
CA SER A 113 11.62 -9.60 -7.75
C SER A 113 11.14 -8.19 -8.09
N GLN A 114 11.47 -7.20 -7.27
CA GLN A 114 11.12 -5.81 -7.53
C GLN A 114 11.90 -5.24 -8.72
N CYS A 115 11.27 -4.37 -9.48
CA CYS A 115 11.85 -3.74 -10.66
C CYS A 115 11.41 -2.29 -10.81
N ALA A 116 11.94 -1.60 -11.81
CA ALA A 116 11.49 -0.25 -12.10
C ALA A 116 10.03 -0.24 -12.56
N ILE A 117 9.31 0.82 -12.24
CA ILE A 117 7.90 0.97 -12.62
C ILE A 117 7.78 0.89 -14.14
N GLY A 118 6.92 -0.03 -14.60
CA GLY A 118 6.69 -0.33 -16.01
C GLY A 118 7.61 -1.41 -16.60
N GLU A 119 8.61 -1.90 -15.87
CA GLU A 119 9.38 -3.10 -16.24
C GLU A 119 8.72 -4.38 -15.69
N GLY A 120 7.71 -4.26 -14.83
CA GLY A 120 6.97 -5.34 -14.23
C GLY A 120 5.66 -5.67 -14.95
N PHE A 121 4.71 -6.23 -14.20
CA PHE A 121 3.46 -6.72 -14.77
C PHE A 121 2.22 -5.93 -14.37
N ILE A 122 2.35 -4.92 -13.49
CA ILE A 122 1.21 -4.11 -13.03
C ILE A 122 0.79 -3.14 -14.14
N ASP A 123 -0.50 -3.09 -14.46
CA ASP A 123 -1.06 -2.08 -15.37
C ASP A 123 -1.14 -0.72 -14.67
N TRP A 124 -0.04 -0.01 -14.67
CA TRP A 124 0.08 1.29 -14.02
C TRP A 124 -0.84 2.35 -14.57
N LYS A 125 -1.18 2.28 -15.86
CA LYS A 125 -2.12 3.25 -16.45
C LYS A 125 -3.49 3.11 -15.81
N GLU A 126 -4.02 1.90 -15.75
CA GLU A 126 -5.34 1.62 -15.17
C GLU A 126 -5.39 1.97 -13.68
N VAL A 127 -4.39 1.54 -12.93
CA VAL A 127 -4.30 1.79 -11.48
C VAL A 127 -4.20 3.29 -11.18
N LEU A 128 -3.31 4.02 -11.86
CA LEU A 128 -3.10 5.45 -11.61
C LEU A 128 -4.30 6.31 -12.01
N ILE A 129 -5.06 5.93 -13.03
CA ILE A 129 -6.32 6.61 -13.38
C ILE A 129 -7.28 6.59 -12.17
N GLU A 130 -7.34 5.50 -11.42
CA GLU A 130 -8.20 5.43 -10.23
C GLU A 130 -7.59 6.18 -9.04
N VAL A 131 -6.27 6.10 -8.83
CA VAL A 131 -5.59 6.85 -7.75
C VAL A 131 -5.76 8.35 -7.93
N LEU A 132 -5.65 8.87 -9.15
CA LEU A 132 -5.81 10.30 -9.45
C LEU A 132 -7.23 10.86 -9.20
N LYS A 133 -8.23 9.99 -9.01
CA LYS A 133 -9.59 10.37 -8.58
C LYS A 133 -9.71 10.53 -7.05
N THR A 134 -8.68 10.17 -6.30
CA THR A 134 -8.64 10.26 -4.84
C THR A 134 -8.01 11.56 -4.36
N ASN A 135 -7.80 11.71 -3.05
CA ASN A 135 -7.06 12.81 -2.45
C ASN A 135 -5.54 12.58 -2.42
N CYS A 136 -5.04 11.55 -3.10
CA CYS A 136 -3.63 11.22 -3.17
C CYS A 136 -2.84 12.35 -3.84
N ASN A 137 -1.86 12.90 -3.14
CA ASN A 137 -0.99 13.96 -3.64
C ASN A 137 0.50 13.67 -3.43
N ILE A 138 0.81 12.52 -2.84
CA ILE A 138 2.17 12.04 -2.61
C ILE A 138 2.33 10.69 -3.31
N PHE A 139 3.31 10.60 -4.21
CA PHE A 139 3.63 9.40 -4.96
C PHE A 139 5.09 9.05 -4.70
N SER A 140 5.33 7.93 -4.02
CA SER A 140 6.67 7.43 -3.70
C SER A 140 7.06 6.32 -4.67
N LEU A 141 8.18 6.48 -5.37
CA LEU A 141 8.83 5.37 -6.05
C LEU A 141 9.57 4.54 -5.01
N GLU A 142 9.20 3.28 -4.85
CA GLU A 142 9.78 2.45 -3.81
C GLU A 142 10.32 1.12 -4.36
N HIS A 143 11.53 0.79 -3.90
CA HIS A 143 12.18 -0.49 -4.11
C HIS A 143 13.01 -0.80 -2.86
N ASP A 144 12.76 -1.93 -2.22
CA ASP A 144 13.35 -2.24 -0.91
C ASP A 144 14.87 -2.43 -0.95
N ASN A 145 15.41 -2.91 -2.08
CA ASN A 145 16.85 -3.18 -2.23
C ASN A 145 17.32 -3.02 -3.68
N PRO A 146 17.30 -1.81 -4.25
CA PRO A 146 17.72 -1.59 -5.63
C PRO A 146 19.24 -1.75 -5.79
N LYS A 147 19.68 -2.52 -6.78
CA LYS A 147 21.11 -2.63 -7.12
C LYS A 147 21.70 -1.29 -7.54
N ASP A 148 20.95 -0.52 -8.29
CA ASP A 148 21.25 0.87 -8.67
C ASP A 148 19.99 1.72 -8.53
N TYR A 149 19.92 2.49 -7.44
CA TYR A 149 18.76 3.34 -7.16
C TYR A 149 18.57 4.46 -8.20
N LYS A 150 19.67 4.94 -8.83
CA LYS A 150 19.58 6.00 -9.84
C LYS A 150 18.96 5.46 -11.13
N ASP A 151 19.43 4.30 -11.58
CA ASP A 151 18.86 3.63 -12.76
C ASP A 151 17.37 3.30 -12.53
N TYR A 152 17.05 2.76 -11.36
CA TYR A 152 15.66 2.50 -10.94
C TYR A 152 14.77 3.73 -11.05
N VAL A 153 15.18 4.86 -10.46
CA VAL A 153 14.41 6.10 -10.48
C VAL A 153 14.27 6.66 -11.90
N ILE A 154 15.38 6.67 -12.67
CA ILE A 154 15.36 7.19 -14.04
C ILE A 154 14.42 6.39 -14.93
N LYS A 155 14.46 5.07 -14.88
CA LYS A 155 13.57 4.18 -15.64
C LYS A 155 12.12 4.36 -15.27
N SER A 156 11.83 4.34 -13.96
CA SER A 156 10.47 4.53 -13.44
C SER A 156 9.87 5.87 -13.87
N LEU A 157 10.61 6.97 -13.71
CA LEU A 157 10.15 8.29 -14.14
C LEU A 157 10.00 8.40 -15.66
N LYS A 158 10.89 7.76 -16.42
CA LYS A 158 10.77 7.72 -17.89
C LYS A 158 9.48 7.03 -18.31
N PHE A 159 9.18 5.87 -17.72
CA PHE A 159 7.93 5.17 -17.99
C PHE A 159 6.70 5.99 -17.59
N LEU A 160 6.65 6.50 -16.36
CA LEU A 160 5.50 7.28 -15.86
C LEU A 160 5.20 8.51 -16.74
N LYS A 161 6.22 9.15 -17.31
CA LYS A 161 6.04 10.27 -18.26
C LYS A 161 5.44 9.84 -19.60
N THR A 162 5.45 8.57 -19.94
CA THR A 162 4.80 8.06 -21.16
C THR A 162 3.31 7.79 -20.96
N LEU A 163 2.85 7.75 -19.70
CA LEU A 163 1.45 7.55 -19.40
C LEU A 163 0.69 8.88 -19.66
N GLU A 164 -0.14 8.86 -20.66
CA GLU A 164 -1.06 9.97 -20.96
C GLU A 164 -2.30 9.83 -20.06
N ILE A 165 -2.21 10.35 -18.81
CA ILE A 165 -3.25 10.32 -17.78
C ILE A 165 -3.35 11.67 -17.07
#